data_c62238faa9423027643fe39e434a3706
#
_entry.id   c62238faa9423027643fe39e434a3706
#
_cell.length_a   1.000
_cell.length_b   1.000
_cell.length_c   1.000
_cell.angle_alpha   90.00
_cell.angle_beta   90.00
_cell.angle_gamma   90.00
#
_symmetry.space_group_name_H-M   'P 1'
#
loop_
_entity.id
_entity.type
_entity.pdbx_description
1 polymer ?
#
loop_
_entity_poly.entity_id
_entity_poly.type
_entity_poly.pdbx_seq_one_letter_code
_entity_poly.pdbx_strand_id
1 'polypeptide(L)'
;MHFDSIDLKILRELQRDSSLSNVELAKRVHLSPSPCLARVKALEASGCIREYVALLAPEHLGLRLNVFISISLKEQSREALQNFERRVCECEEVMECYLMTGDADYLLRVVMADMQALEHFIIERLSPMPEVEKIRSSLSLKQVRYKTALPLKS
;
A
#
# COMPACT_ATOMS: atom_id res chain seq x y z
N MET A 1 -20.13 -5.47 -9.16
CA MET A 1 -20.88 -4.53 -8.30
C MET A 1 -20.99 -3.22 -9.05
N HIS A 2 -22.16 -2.62 -9.11
CA HIS A 2 -22.39 -1.36 -9.83
C HIS A 2 -22.59 -0.25 -8.78
N PHE A 3 -21.73 0.77 -8.78
CA PHE A 3 -21.85 1.95 -7.93
C PHE A 3 -22.62 3.03 -8.69
N ASP A 4 -23.59 3.63 -8.03
CA ASP A 4 -24.31 4.78 -8.60
C ASP A 4 -23.48 6.08 -8.46
N SER A 5 -23.99 7.15 -9.05
CA SER A 5 -23.30 8.46 -9.02
C SER A 5 -23.13 9.03 -7.60
N ILE A 6 -24.03 8.68 -6.68
CA ILE A 6 -23.99 9.12 -5.28
C ILE A 6 -22.91 8.33 -4.53
N ASP A 7 -22.82 7.01 -4.74
CA ASP A 7 -21.78 6.16 -4.16
C ASP A 7 -20.39 6.66 -4.58
N LEU A 8 -20.22 6.99 -5.86
CA LEU A 8 -18.97 7.56 -6.37
C LEU A 8 -18.65 8.93 -5.76
N LYS A 9 -19.65 9.77 -5.47
CA LYS A 9 -19.44 11.03 -4.74
C LYS A 9 -18.99 10.79 -3.30
N ILE A 10 -19.65 9.88 -2.58
CA ILE A 10 -19.27 9.47 -1.22
C ILE A 10 -17.80 9.00 -1.22
N LEU A 11 -17.45 8.08 -2.11
CA LEU A 11 -16.07 7.57 -2.21
C LEU A 11 -15.06 8.67 -2.53
N ARG A 12 -15.40 9.65 -3.39
CA ARG A 12 -14.51 10.79 -3.69
C ARG A 12 -14.26 11.65 -2.46
N GLU A 13 -15.30 11.95 -1.69
CA GLU A 13 -15.15 12.77 -0.47
C GLU A 13 -14.34 12.02 0.60
N LEU A 14 -14.62 10.74 0.83
CA LEU A 14 -13.88 9.93 1.80
C LEU A 14 -12.40 9.70 1.39
N GLN A 15 -12.08 9.63 0.11
CA GLN A 15 -10.69 9.58 -0.35
C GLN A 15 -9.93 10.91 -0.14
N ARG A 16 -10.64 12.04 -0.04
CA ARG A 16 -10.04 13.35 0.24
C ARG A 16 -9.86 13.57 1.74
N ASP A 17 -10.88 13.20 2.49
CA ASP A 17 -10.92 13.39 3.94
C ASP A 17 -11.79 12.32 4.59
N SER A 18 -11.17 11.31 5.15
CA SER A 18 -11.85 10.23 5.85
C SER A 18 -12.25 10.58 7.28
N SER A 19 -11.88 11.76 7.79
CA SER A 19 -12.23 12.25 9.13
C SER A 19 -13.60 12.93 9.20
N LEU A 20 -14.27 13.10 8.05
CA LEU A 20 -15.59 13.72 7.97
C LEU A 20 -16.61 12.98 8.82
N SER A 21 -17.37 13.73 9.62
CA SER A 21 -18.56 13.18 10.24
C SER A 21 -19.61 12.79 9.19
N ASN A 22 -20.46 11.82 9.52
CA ASN A 22 -21.52 11.42 8.60
C ASN A 22 -22.45 12.59 8.22
N VAL A 23 -22.66 13.54 9.14
CA VAL A 23 -23.48 14.74 8.88
C VAL A 23 -22.82 15.64 7.85
N GLU A 24 -21.50 15.85 7.95
CA GLU A 24 -20.76 16.66 6.98
C GLU A 24 -20.68 15.98 5.62
N LEU A 25 -20.39 14.67 5.59
CA LEU A 25 -20.38 13.88 4.37
C LEU A 25 -21.75 13.95 3.67
N ALA A 26 -22.85 13.75 4.41
CA ALA A 26 -24.20 13.83 3.87
C ALA A 26 -24.50 15.20 3.21
N LYS A 27 -24.09 16.30 3.85
CA LYS A 27 -24.18 17.64 3.26
C LYS A 27 -23.45 17.76 1.92
N ARG A 28 -22.20 17.26 1.86
CA ARG A 28 -21.36 17.33 0.64
C ARG A 28 -21.91 16.52 -0.53
N VAL A 29 -22.60 15.42 -0.24
CA VAL A 29 -23.18 14.57 -1.28
C VAL A 29 -24.68 14.82 -1.51
N HIS A 30 -25.25 15.85 -0.84
CA HIS A 30 -26.66 16.26 -0.93
C HIS A 30 -27.64 15.17 -0.50
N LEU A 31 -27.35 14.52 0.60
CA LEU A 31 -28.22 13.53 1.27
C LEU A 31 -28.57 13.97 2.69
N SER A 32 -29.64 13.39 3.24
CA SER A 32 -29.86 13.41 4.70
C SER A 32 -28.93 12.38 5.38
N PRO A 33 -28.62 12.55 6.68
CA PRO A 33 -27.61 11.71 7.37
C PRO A 33 -27.92 10.21 7.35
N SER A 34 -29.17 9.80 7.52
CA SER A 34 -29.53 8.38 7.59
C SER A 34 -29.27 7.61 6.30
N PRO A 35 -29.73 8.03 5.11
CA PRO A 35 -29.42 7.35 3.87
C PRO A 35 -27.92 7.45 3.50
N CYS A 36 -27.25 8.53 3.88
CA CYS A 36 -25.79 8.63 3.71
C CYS A 36 -25.08 7.54 4.51
N LEU A 37 -25.39 7.39 5.79
CA LEU A 37 -24.82 6.35 6.64
C LEU A 37 -25.09 4.94 6.12
N ALA A 38 -26.32 4.68 5.65
CA ALA A 38 -26.68 3.39 5.07
C ALA A 38 -25.81 3.05 3.85
N ARG A 39 -25.55 4.03 2.97
CA ARG A 39 -24.67 3.87 1.81
C ARG A 39 -23.21 3.63 2.20
N VAL A 40 -22.67 4.41 3.15
CA VAL A 40 -21.31 4.21 3.65
C VAL A 40 -21.14 2.80 4.19
N LYS A 41 -22.06 2.33 5.04
CA LYS A 41 -22.04 0.95 5.56
C LYS A 41 -22.13 -0.12 4.47
N ALA A 42 -22.90 0.11 3.43
CA ALA A 42 -22.97 -0.80 2.27
C ALA A 42 -21.65 -0.84 1.50
N LEU A 43 -20.98 0.32 1.32
CA LEU A 43 -19.65 0.41 0.67
C LEU A 43 -18.58 -0.30 1.51
N GLU A 44 -18.60 -0.15 2.82
CA GLU A 44 -17.73 -0.87 3.76
C GLU A 44 -17.98 -2.39 3.70
N ALA A 45 -19.23 -2.80 3.84
CA ALA A 45 -19.62 -4.22 3.79
C ALA A 45 -19.27 -4.89 2.45
N SER A 46 -19.26 -4.12 1.36
CA SER A 46 -18.87 -4.61 0.04
C SER A 46 -17.37 -4.84 -0.13
N GLY A 47 -16.55 -4.37 0.80
CA GLY A 47 -15.08 -4.37 0.70
C GLY A 47 -14.52 -3.30 -0.24
N CYS A 48 -15.35 -2.40 -0.79
CA CYS A 48 -14.88 -1.28 -1.61
C CYS A 48 -14.06 -0.29 -0.78
N ILE A 49 -14.51 -0.01 0.44
CA ILE A 49 -13.72 0.69 1.46
C ILE A 49 -13.05 -0.40 2.29
N ARG A 50 -11.73 -0.51 2.17
CA ARG A 50 -10.95 -1.54 2.88
C ARG A 50 -10.70 -1.15 4.32
N GLU A 51 -10.29 0.10 4.54
CA GLU A 51 -9.89 0.62 5.85
C GLU A 51 -9.81 2.15 5.83
N TYR A 52 -9.77 2.75 7.01
CA TYR A 52 -9.50 4.16 7.23
C TYR A 52 -8.17 4.28 7.97
N VAL A 53 -7.21 4.98 7.39
CA VAL A 53 -5.85 5.09 7.93
C VAL A 53 -5.37 6.53 8.01
N ALA A 54 -4.52 6.83 8.98
CA ALA A 54 -3.75 8.05 9.00
C ALA A 54 -2.49 7.88 8.16
N LEU A 55 -2.24 8.81 7.25
CA LEU A 55 -0.98 8.87 6.52
C LEU A 55 0.03 9.70 7.31
N LEU A 56 1.16 9.08 7.64
CA LEU A 56 2.21 9.72 8.41
C LEU A 56 3.31 10.23 7.48
N ALA A 57 3.99 11.31 7.89
CA ALA A 57 5.18 11.80 7.23
C ALA A 57 6.40 10.99 7.70
N PRO A 58 7.01 10.13 6.86
CA PRO A 58 8.07 9.23 7.28
C PRO A 58 9.29 9.97 7.84
N GLU A 59 9.57 11.16 7.32
CA GLU A 59 10.70 11.99 7.71
C GLU A 59 10.62 12.42 9.19
N HIS A 60 9.40 12.68 9.68
CA HIS A 60 9.14 13.02 11.10
C HIS A 60 9.36 11.84 12.05
N LEU A 61 9.32 10.62 11.51
CA LEU A 61 9.56 9.37 12.22
C LEU A 61 10.99 8.85 12.04
N GLY A 62 11.86 9.64 11.40
CA GLY A 62 13.24 9.24 11.13
C GLY A 62 13.42 8.27 9.97
N LEU A 63 12.35 7.92 9.25
CA LEU A 63 12.38 7.02 8.09
C LEU A 63 12.67 7.82 6.82
N ARG A 64 13.97 8.03 6.54
CA ARG A 64 14.43 8.97 5.51
C ARG A 64 14.70 8.33 4.15
N LEU A 65 14.87 7.00 4.11
CA LEU A 65 15.15 6.29 2.87
C LEU A 65 13.89 5.57 2.38
N ASN A 66 13.57 5.80 1.12
CA ASN A 66 12.58 5.03 0.36
C ASN A 66 13.34 4.24 -0.71
N VAL A 67 13.31 2.91 -0.60
CA VAL A 67 14.15 2.03 -1.42
C VAL A 67 13.27 1.04 -2.16
N PHE A 68 13.57 0.83 -3.44
CA PHE A 68 12.97 -0.22 -4.25
C PHE A 68 13.95 -1.36 -4.41
N ILE A 69 13.53 -2.57 -4.05
CA ILE A 69 14.38 -3.77 -4.10
C ILE A 69 13.74 -4.76 -5.05
N SER A 70 14.46 -5.07 -6.14
CA SER A 70 14.10 -6.13 -7.06
C SER A 70 14.73 -7.44 -6.59
N ILE A 71 13.90 -8.49 -6.50
CA ILE A 71 14.30 -9.83 -6.07
C ILE A 71 14.09 -10.81 -7.20
N SER A 72 15.09 -11.63 -7.49
CA SER A 72 14.94 -12.82 -8.32
C SER A 72 15.07 -14.07 -7.43
N LEU A 73 14.22 -15.04 -7.66
CA LEU A 73 14.25 -16.32 -6.95
C LEU A 73 15.06 -17.36 -7.75
N LYS A 74 15.61 -18.33 -7.05
CA LYS A 74 16.35 -19.47 -7.65
C LYS A 74 15.43 -20.34 -8.53
N GLU A 75 14.17 -20.43 -8.14
CA GLU A 75 13.13 -21.15 -8.89
C GLU A 75 11.78 -20.48 -8.67
N GLN A 76 10.88 -20.61 -9.66
CA GLN A 76 9.54 -20.03 -9.63
C GLN A 76 8.47 -21.09 -9.35
N SER A 77 8.79 -22.04 -8.47
CA SER A 77 7.80 -23.01 -8.00
C SER A 77 6.78 -22.31 -7.09
N ARG A 78 5.56 -22.86 -7.05
CA ARG A 78 4.50 -22.33 -6.15
C ARG A 78 4.98 -22.30 -4.69
N GLU A 79 5.72 -23.29 -4.27
CA GLU A 79 6.23 -23.39 -2.90
C GLU A 79 7.26 -22.30 -2.61
N ALA A 80 8.22 -22.08 -3.51
CA ALA A 80 9.22 -21.04 -3.38
C ALA A 80 8.58 -19.63 -3.32
N LEU A 81 7.61 -19.35 -4.20
CA LEU A 81 6.86 -18.09 -4.18
C LEU A 81 6.14 -17.88 -2.84
N GLN A 82 5.37 -18.86 -2.37
CA GLN A 82 4.62 -18.76 -1.12
C GLN A 82 5.53 -18.62 0.11
N ASN A 83 6.65 -19.33 0.15
CA ASN A 83 7.63 -19.23 1.23
C ASN A 83 8.27 -17.84 1.28
N PHE A 84 8.67 -17.30 0.15
CA PHE A 84 9.22 -15.95 0.04
C PHE A 84 8.18 -14.90 0.48
N GLU A 85 6.96 -14.96 -0.08
CA GLU A 85 5.88 -14.03 0.24
C GLU A 85 5.55 -13.99 1.74
N ARG A 86 5.46 -15.15 2.38
CA ARG A 86 5.22 -15.23 3.82
C ARG A 86 6.31 -14.53 4.62
N ARG A 87 7.59 -14.79 4.31
CA ARG A 87 8.74 -14.23 5.03
C ARG A 87 8.87 -12.72 4.82
N VAL A 88 8.66 -12.26 3.59
CA VAL A 88 8.78 -10.84 3.29
C VAL A 88 7.65 -10.02 3.89
N CYS A 89 6.44 -10.59 4.01
CA CYS A 89 5.31 -9.94 4.66
C CYS A 89 5.45 -9.83 6.19
N GLU A 90 6.38 -10.59 6.81
CA GLU A 90 6.72 -10.45 8.23
C GLU A 90 7.72 -9.32 8.50
N CYS A 91 8.28 -8.70 7.47
CA CYS A 91 9.23 -7.60 7.60
C CYS A 91 8.48 -6.27 7.69
N GLU A 92 8.57 -5.59 8.85
CA GLU A 92 7.88 -4.30 9.10
C GLU A 92 8.34 -3.18 8.16
N GLU A 93 9.57 -3.25 7.69
CA GLU A 93 10.17 -2.30 6.75
C GLU A 93 9.56 -2.38 5.34
N VAL A 94 8.92 -3.50 5.00
CA VAL A 94 8.32 -3.74 3.69
C VAL A 94 6.93 -3.11 3.64
N MET A 95 6.83 -2.01 2.93
CA MET A 95 5.57 -1.28 2.72
C MET A 95 4.72 -1.88 1.60
N GLU A 96 5.37 -2.40 0.57
CA GLU A 96 4.70 -2.96 -0.61
C GLU A 96 5.54 -4.12 -1.17
N CYS A 97 4.87 -5.15 -1.65
CA CYS A 97 5.47 -6.30 -2.31
C CYS A 97 4.61 -6.67 -3.53
N TYR A 98 5.22 -6.71 -4.70
CA TYR A 98 4.56 -7.03 -5.95
C TYR A 98 5.26 -8.20 -6.63
N LEU A 99 4.48 -9.22 -7.05
CA LEU A 99 4.95 -10.22 -8.02
C LEU A 99 4.95 -9.54 -9.40
N MET A 100 6.08 -9.60 -10.08
CA MET A 100 6.33 -8.86 -11.31
C MET A 100 6.41 -9.78 -12.52
N THR A 101 6.15 -9.22 -13.68
CA THR A 101 6.55 -9.81 -14.97
C THR A 101 7.84 -9.14 -15.42
N GLY A 102 8.79 -9.89 -15.99
CA GLY A 102 10.07 -9.37 -16.50
C GLY A 102 11.29 -9.99 -15.83
N ASP A 103 12.36 -9.21 -15.67
CA ASP A 103 13.68 -9.72 -15.26
C ASP A 103 13.80 -10.09 -13.77
N ALA A 104 12.93 -9.55 -12.94
CA ALA A 104 12.86 -9.87 -11.51
C ALA A 104 11.49 -10.44 -11.16
N ASP A 105 11.47 -11.35 -10.18
CA ASP A 105 10.21 -11.98 -9.73
C ASP A 105 9.41 -11.06 -8.82
N TYR A 106 10.08 -10.29 -7.95
CA TYR A 106 9.41 -9.39 -7.00
C TYR A 106 10.01 -8.00 -7.01
N LEU A 107 9.15 -7.02 -6.77
CA LEU A 107 9.52 -5.65 -6.44
C LEU A 107 9.00 -5.32 -5.04
N LEU A 108 9.91 -4.97 -4.15
CA LEU A 108 9.61 -4.48 -2.82
C LEU A 108 9.77 -2.95 -2.77
N ARG A 109 8.91 -2.28 -2.02
CA ARG A 109 9.17 -0.92 -1.55
C ARG A 109 9.38 -0.98 -0.04
N VAL A 110 10.55 -0.53 0.40
CA VAL A 110 10.92 -0.52 1.81
C VAL A 110 11.24 0.89 2.28
N VAL A 111 11.00 1.16 3.57
CA VAL A 111 11.37 2.43 4.22
C VAL A 111 12.37 2.16 5.32
N MET A 112 13.43 2.97 5.37
CA MET A 112 14.57 2.79 6.28
C MET A 112 14.98 4.11 6.90
N ALA A 113 15.59 4.05 8.08
CA ALA A 113 16.12 5.23 8.74
C ALA A 113 17.35 5.77 7.98
N ASP A 114 18.27 4.88 7.59
CA ASP A 114 19.55 5.22 6.99
C ASP A 114 20.13 4.03 6.19
N MET A 115 21.34 4.23 5.64
CA MET A 115 22.03 3.21 4.85
C MET A 115 22.47 2.01 5.67
N GLN A 116 22.78 2.18 6.94
CA GLN A 116 23.17 1.08 7.83
C GLN A 116 21.97 0.16 8.11
N ALA A 117 20.78 0.74 8.32
CA ALA A 117 19.54 -0.02 8.45
C ALA A 117 19.22 -0.81 7.16
N LEU A 118 19.44 -0.21 5.99
CA LEU A 118 19.26 -0.88 4.70
C LEU A 118 20.24 -2.04 4.52
N GLU A 119 21.53 -1.83 4.83
CA GLU A 119 22.55 -2.87 4.79
C GLU A 119 22.18 -4.04 5.69
N HIS A 120 21.82 -3.75 6.94
CA HIS A 120 21.38 -4.77 7.90
C HIS A 120 20.16 -5.56 7.38
N PHE A 121 19.16 -4.88 6.86
CA PHE A 121 17.97 -5.52 6.29
C PHE A 121 18.31 -6.46 5.13
N ILE A 122 19.18 -6.03 4.21
CA ILE A 122 19.59 -6.87 3.08
C ILE A 122 20.36 -8.10 3.57
N ILE A 123 21.34 -7.92 4.46
CA ILE A 123 22.22 -8.99 4.92
C ILE A 123 21.51 -9.95 5.87
N GLU A 124 20.73 -9.44 6.83
CA GLU A 124 20.18 -10.27 7.89
C GLU A 124 18.75 -10.76 7.61
N ARG A 125 18.04 -10.12 6.70
CA ARG A 125 16.63 -10.47 6.44
C ARG A 125 16.42 -11.03 5.03
N LEU A 126 16.93 -10.40 3.98
CA LEU A 126 16.68 -10.84 2.59
C LEU A 126 17.65 -11.91 2.12
N SER A 127 18.97 -11.69 2.29
CA SER A 127 19.99 -12.61 1.79
C SER A 127 19.94 -14.02 2.39
N PRO A 128 19.54 -14.21 3.68
CA PRO A 128 19.41 -15.54 4.25
C PRO A 128 18.20 -16.33 3.79
N MET A 129 17.26 -15.71 3.05
CA MET A 129 16.10 -16.42 2.52
C MET A 129 16.55 -17.44 1.47
N PRO A 130 16.31 -18.74 1.65
CA PRO A 130 16.86 -19.78 0.77
C PRO A 130 16.35 -19.69 -0.67
N GLU A 131 15.17 -19.09 -0.87
CA GLU A 131 14.53 -18.89 -2.16
C GLU A 131 15.23 -17.81 -3.00
N VAL A 132 15.91 -16.84 -2.34
CA VAL A 132 16.48 -15.67 -2.99
C VAL A 132 17.76 -16.03 -3.74
N GLU A 133 17.82 -15.63 -5.01
CA GLU A 133 19.01 -15.74 -5.86
C GLU A 133 19.73 -14.39 -5.99
N LYS A 134 18.98 -13.34 -6.32
CA LYS A 134 19.54 -12.03 -6.63
C LYS A 134 18.74 -10.91 -5.98
N ILE A 135 19.47 -9.95 -5.41
CA ILE A 135 18.92 -8.74 -4.82
C ILE A 135 19.53 -7.54 -5.56
N ARG A 136 18.68 -6.62 -5.98
CA ARG A 136 19.10 -5.35 -6.57
C ARG A 136 18.31 -4.21 -5.92
N SER A 137 18.98 -3.37 -5.15
CA SER A 137 18.38 -2.20 -4.50
C SER A 137 18.58 -0.93 -5.33
N SER A 138 17.56 -0.09 -5.34
CA SER A 138 17.55 1.22 -5.98
C SER A 138 16.99 2.26 -5.01
N LEU A 139 17.81 3.24 -4.66
CA LEU A 139 17.41 4.34 -3.77
C LEU A 139 16.55 5.34 -4.54
N SER A 140 15.42 5.72 -3.97
CA SER A 140 14.64 6.84 -4.48
C SER A 140 15.32 8.15 -4.06
N LEU A 141 15.79 8.92 -5.05
CA LEU A 141 16.36 10.25 -4.78
C LEU A 141 15.29 11.25 -4.36
N LYS A 142 14.08 11.12 -4.93
CA LYS A 142 12.96 12.04 -4.68
C LYS A 142 11.64 11.38 -5.02
N GLN A 143 10.67 11.50 -4.14
CA GLN A 143 9.28 11.19 -4.46
C GLN A 143 8.64 12.38 -5.19
N VAL A 144 8.44 12.26 -6.49
CA VAL A 144 7.89 13.33 -7.33
C VAL A 144 6.40 13.50 -7.10
N ARG A 145 5.70 12.38 -6.86
CA ARG A 145 4.26 12.37 -6.61
C ARG A 145 3.89 11.22 -5.69
N TYR A 146 3.04 11.51 -4.74
CA TYR A 146 2.33 10.52 -3.94
C TYR A 146 0.84 10.85 -3.93
N LYS A 147 0.00 9.90 -4.24
CA LYS A 147 -1.44 10.05 -4.26
C LYS A 147 -2.10 8.73 -3.88
N THR A 148 -2.95 8.77 -2.86
CA THR A 148 -3.72 7.61 -2.38
C THR A 148 -5.09 7.49 -3.05
N ALA A 149 -5.68 8.63 -3.45
CA ALA A 149 -7.00 8.66 -4.07
C ALA A 149 -7.00 8.03 -5.47
N LEU A 150 -7.77 6.96 -5.64
CA LEU A 150 -7.99 6.28 -6.92
C LEU A 150 -8.80 7.16 -7.89
N PRO A 151 -8.54 7.10 -9.20
CA PRO A 151 -9.35 7.77 -10.21
C PRO A 151 -10.70 7.07 -10.37
N LEU A 152 -11.77 7.66 -9.84
CA LEU A 152 -13.13 7.14 -10.01
C LEU A 152 -13.73 7.71 -11.29
N LYS A 153 -14.05 6.82 -12.24
CA LYS A 153 -14.80 7.20 -13.46
C LYS A 153 -16.26 7.45 -13.09
N SER A 154 -16.84 8.47 -13.71
CA SER A 154 -18.27 8.80 -13.61
C SER A 154 -19.08 7.82 -14.40
#